data_dd800ec6f1eeff0fb23b7a61d11cb43a
#
_entry.id   dd800ec6f1eeff0fb23b7a61d11cb43a
#
_cell.length_a   1.000
_cell.length_b   1.000
_cell.length_c   1.000
_cell.angle_alpha   90.00
_cell.angle_beta   90.00
_cell.angle_gamma   90.00
#
_symmetry.space_group_name_H-M   'P 1'
#
loop_
_entity.id
_entity.type
_entity.pdbx_description
1 polymer ?
#
loop_
_entity_poly.entity_id
_entity_poly.type
_entity_poly.pdbx_seq_one_letter_code
_entity_poly.pdbx_strand_id
1 'polypeptide(L)'
;MAKNLLIVESPAKAKTIEKILGKDFDVRSCYGHIRDLEKDDMGIDVNNHYLPRYKVPDDKERVVKELKQMAKKADEVWLASDEDREGESISWHLAEVLGLDPKVTKRIVFHEITAPAIKKAVDNPRLINMNLVNAQQARRVLDRLVGFELSPVLWRKIGMQRSLSAGRVQSVAVRLIVEREREINQFITESSYKIEAIFSATDINGKPVQFKAEGPGRLHTTEEAEAFLETCKNAGYTVKDIQVKPAKRTPAAPFTTS
;
A
#
# COMPACT_ATOMS: atom_id res chain seq x y z
N MET A 1 -2.85 9.75 38.29
CA MET A 1 -2.58 8.69 37.30
C MET A 1 -3.65 8.83 36.23
N ALA A 2 -3.33 8.58 34.95
CA ALA A 2 -4.33 8.58 33.90
C ALA A 2 -5.36 7.49 34.14
N LYS A 3 -6.64 7.82 33.96
CA LYS A 3 -7.73 6.86 34.19
C LYS A 3 -7.87 5.83 33.07
N ASN A 4 -7.49 6.20 31.85
CA ASN A 4 -7.67 5.38 30.66
C ASN A 4 -6.32 4.94 30.08
N LEU A 5 -6.21 3.67 29.70
CA LEU A 5 -5.09 3.14 28.92
C LEU A 5 -5.52 3.04 27.45
N LEU A 6 -4.85 3.78 26.57
CA LEU A 6 -5.03 3.66 25.11
C LEU A 6 -3.86 2.90 24.50
N ILE A 7 -4.14 1.79 23.83
CA ILE A 7 -3.11 0.98 23.17
C ILE A 7 -3.16 1.19 21.66
N VAL A 8 -2.04 1.62 21.11
CA VAL A 8 -1.82 1.82 19.65
C VAL A 8 -0.78 0.84 19.12
N GLU A 9 -0.66 0.71 17.82
CA GLU A 9 0.26 -0.26 17.22
C GLU A 9 1.71 0.22 17.13
N SER A 10 1.99 1.53 17.06
CA SER A 10 3.35 2.05 16.90
C SER A 10 3.74 3.10 17.94
N PRO A 11 5.03 3.16 18.35
CA PRO A 11 5.52 4.16 19.31
C PRO A 11 5.38 5.61 18.82
N ALA A 12 5.51 5.82 17.49
CA ALA A 12 5.36 7.15 16.89
C ALA A 12 3.92 7.66 17.05
N LYS A 13 2.93 6.81 16.80
CA LYS A 13 1.51 7.12 17.03
C LYS A 13 1.26 7.40 18.52
N ALA A 14 1.79 6.56 19.42
CA ALA A 14 1.60 6.72 20.86
C ALA A 14 2.04 8.12 21.33
N LYS A 15 3.25 8.52 21.01
CA LYS A 15 3.81 9.82 21.42
C LYS A 15 3.00 11.02 20.92
N THR A 16 2.46 10.94 19.72
CA THR A 16 1.67 12.02 19.13
C THR A 16 0.27 12.09 19.74
N ILE A 17 -0.38 10.94 19.89
CA ILE A 17 -1.75 10.85 20.42
C ILE A 17 -1.78 11.23 21.91
N GLU A 18 -0.78 10.82 22.69
CA GLU A 18 -0.66 11.19 24.11
C GLU A 18 -0.62 12.72 24.30
N LYS A 19 0.11 13.44 23.43
CA LYS A 19 0.13 14.92 23.46
C LYS A 19 -1.24 15.54 23.16
N ILE A 20 -2.04 14.90 22.30
CA ILE A 20 -3.37 15.39 21.91
C ILE A 20 -4.40 15.13 23.01
N LEU A 21 -4.37 13.94 23.62
CA LEU A 21 -5.35 13.52 24.63
C LEU A 21 -5.01 14.01 26.05
N GLY A 22 -3.75 14.33 26.32
CA GLY A 22 -3.32 14.91 27.59
C GLY A 22 -3.36 13.89 28.75
N LYS A 23 -3.65 14.37 29.99
CA LYS A 23 -3.47 13.61 31.22
C LYS A 23 -4.55 12.54 31.51
N ASP A 24 -5.63 12.52 30.75
CA ASP A 24 -6.72 11.56 30.95
C ASP A 24 -6.43 10.19 30.35
N PHE A 25 -5.44 10.11 29.44
CA PHE A 25 -5.03 8.90 28.77
C PHE A 25 -3.54 8.63 28.94
N ASP A 26 -3.20 7.41 29.33
CA ASP A 26 -1.85 6.84 29.22
C ASP A 26 -1.80 6.08 27.87
N VAL A 27 -1.00 6.57 26.93
CA VAL A 27 -0.96 6.02 25.56
C VAL A 27 0.26 5.14 25.39
N ARG A 28 0.05 3.86 25.05
CA ARG A 28 1.13 2.88 24.91
C ARG A 28 1.10 2.18 23.55
N SER A 29 2.28 1.75 23.12
CA SER A 29 2.40 0.97 21.89
C SER A 29 2.52 -0.51 22.19
N CYS A 30 1.85 -1.34 21.36
CA CYS A 30 2.06 -2.80 21.35
C CYS A 30 3.16 -3.23 20.36
N TYR A 31 3.73 -2.29 19.60
CA TYR A 31 4.75 -2.57 18.57
C TYR A 31 4.29 -3.55 17.50
N GLY A 32 3.07 -3.41 17.03
CA GLY A 32 2.46 -4.25 16.00
C GLY A 32 1.84 -5.54 16.56
N HIS A 33 1.91 -6.63 15.81
CA HIS A 33 1.34 -7.90 16.22
C HIS A 33 2.00 -8.43 17.50
N ILE A 34 1.18 -8.80 18.48
CA ILE A 34 1.62 -9.36 19.77
C ILE A 34 1.41 -10.87 19.90
N ARG A 35 0.68 -11.47 18.95
CA ARG A 35 0.51 -12.93 18.81
C ARG A 35 0.69 -13.30 17.36
N ASP A 36 1.23 -14.47 17.10
CA ASP A 36 1.31 -15.09 15.77
C ASP A 36 1.07 -16.59 15.89
N LEU A 37 0.82 -17.25 14.76
CA LEU A 37 0.77 -18.70 14.69
C LEU A 37 2.09 -19.30 15.21
N GLU A 38 2.00 -20.42 15.90
CA GLU A 38 3.18 -21.18 16.31
C GLU A 38 4.14 -21.37 15.14
N LYS A 39 5.46 -21.28 15.42
CA LYS A 39 6.50 -21.37 14.40
C LYS A 39 7.07 -22.76 14.23
N ASP A 40 6.97 -23.58 15.28
CA ASP A 40 7.60 -24.90 15.35
C ASP A 40 6.91 -25.94 14.45
N ASP A 41 5.61 -25.71 14.17
CA ASP A 41 4.83 -26.53 13.28
C ASP A 41 3.94 -25.66 12.36
N MET A 42 2.94 -26.27 11.73
CA MET A 42 1.96 -25.54 10.93
C MET A 42 1.18 -24.48 11.74
N GLY A 43 1.01 -24.68 13.05
CA GLY A 43 0.25 -23.80 13.93
C GLY A 43 -1.26 -23.80 13.64
N ILE A 44 -1.77 -24.81 12.93
CA ILE A 44 -3.18 -24.95 12.53
C ILE A 44 -3.63 -26.37 12.75
N ASP A 45 -4.74 -26.54 13.46
CA ASP A 45 -5.39 -27.84 13.60
C ASP A 45 -6.33 -28.11 12.41
N VAL A 46 -5.81 -28.84 11.42
CA VAL A 46 -6.54 -29.14 10.17
C VAL A 46 -7.78 -30.00 10.43
N ASN A 47 -7.73 -30.87 11.45
CA ASN A 47 -8.83 -31.78 11.77
C ASN A 47 -9.93 -31.11 12.59
N ASN A 48 -9.67 -29.93 13.13
CA ASN A 48 -10.61 -29.16 13.93
C ASN A 48 -10.92 -27.81 13.25
N HIS A 49 -11.60 -27.86 12.11
CA HIS A 49 -12.04 -26.67 11.35
C HIS A 49 -10.94 -25.65 11.07
N TYR A 50 -9.68 -26.09 10.88
CA TYR A 50 -8.52 -25.24 10.66
C TYR A 50 -8.27 -24.25 11.79
N LEU A 51 -8.53 -24.63 13.03
CA LEU A 51 -8.37 -23.78 14.20
C LEU A 51 -6.91 -23.33 14.35
N PRO A 52 -6.63 -22.00 14.33
CA PRO A 52 -5.28 -21.50 14.48
C PRO A 52 -4.82 -21.57 15.95
N ARG A 53 -3.58 -21.98 16.17
CA ARG A 53 -2.92 -21.93 17.46
C ARG A 53 -2.01 -20.70 17.51
N TYR A 54 -2.42 -19.73 18.32
CA TYR A 54 -1.68 -18.49 18.50
C TYR A 54 -0.79 -18.52 19.74
N LYS A 55 0.43 -18.02 19.61
CA LYS A 55 1.40 -17.85 20.68
C LYS A 55 1.90 -16.41 20.71
N VAL A 56 2.23 -15.92 21.91
CA VAL A 56 2.99 -14.66 22.06
C VAL A 56 4.44 -14.97 21.71
N PRO A 57 5.06 -14.32 20.73
CA PRO A 57 6.47 -14.49 20.43
C PRO A 57 7.35 -14.03 21.60
N ASP A 58 8.50 -14.67 21.80
CA ASP A 58 9.39 -14.41 22.92
C ASP A 58 9.85 -12.94 22.99
N ASP A 59 10.07 -12.32 21.84
CA ASP A 59 10.42 -10.89 21.72
C ASP A 59 9.28 -9.94 22.15
N LYS A 60 8.04 -10.43 22.24
CA LYS A 60 6.85 -9.68 22.66
C LYS A 60 6.44 -9.91 24.10
N GLU A 61 6.98 -10.92 24.77
CA GLU A 61 6.58 -11.26 26.16
C GLU A 61 6.73 -10.10 27.12
N ARG A 62 7.82 -9.34 27.02
CA ARG A 62 8.05 -8.16 27.86
C ARG A 62 6.97 -7.10 27.66
N VAL A 63 6.65 -6.76 26.41
CA VAL A 63 5.62 -5.77 26.08
C VAL A 63 4.25 -6.21 26.59
N VAL A 64 3.91 -7.48 26.37
CA VAL A 64 2.65 -8.06 26.87
C VAL A 64 2.57 -7.99 28.39
N LYS A 65 3.65 -8.32 29.10
CA LYS A 65 3.70 -8.25 30.56
C LYS A 65 3.50 -6.81 31.07
N GLU A 66 4.15 -5.84 30.45
CA GLU A 66 4.00 -4.42 30.78
C GLU A 66 2.55 -3.95 30.53
N LEU A 67 1.98 -4.26 29.37
CA LEU A 67 0.60 -3.90 29.02
C LEU A 67 -0.43 -4.55 29.98
N LYS A 68 -0.23 -5.82 30.36
CA LYS A 68 -1.08 -6.49 31.36
C LYS A 68 -1.06 -5.79 32.72
N GLN A 69 0.11 -5.33 33.15
CA GLN A 69 0.23 -4.61 34.43
C GLN A 69 -0.46 -3.24 34.39
N MET A 70 -0.38 -2.57 33.24
CA MET A 70 -1.04 -1.27 33.03
C MET A 70 -2.55 -1.42 32.90
N ALA A 71 -3.02 -2.39 32.12
CA ALA A 71 -4.44 -2.69 31.98
C ALA A 71 -5.13 -2.99 33.31
N LYS A 72 -4.46 -3.69 34.23
CA LYS A 72 -4.98 -3.94 35.59
C LYS A 72 -5.11 -2.70 36.46
N LYS A 73 -4.37 -1.63 36.16
CA LYS A 73 -4.36 -0.37 36.93
C LYS A 73 -5.25 0.71 36.30
N ALA A 74 -5.61 0.54 35.06
CA ALA A 74 -6.47 1.48 34.32
C ALA A 74 -7.94 1.22 34.67
N ASP A 75 -8.73 2.28 34.70
CA ASP A 75 -10.18 2.19 34.87
C ASP A 75 -10.82 1.62 33.60
N GLU A 76 -10.30 2.02 32.44
CA GLU A 76 -10.73 1.51 31.12
C GLU A 76 -9.53 1.30 30.17
N VAL A 77 -9.65 0.29 29.31
CA VAL A 77 -8.68 0.01 28.25
C VAL A 77 -9.34 0.28 26.88
N TRP A 78 -8.66 1.07 26.09
CA TRP A 78 -9.07 1.47 24.76
C TRP A 78 -8.07 0.96 23.72
N LEU A 79 -8.56 0.51 22.57
CA LEU A 79 -7.74 -0.01 21.48
C LEU A 79 -7.81 0.93 20.27
N ALA A 80 -6.66 1.25 19.68
CA ALA A 80 -6.54 2.24 18.60
C ALA A 80 -5.52 1.81 17.55
N SER A 81 -5.78 0.72 16.88
CA SER A 81 -5.03 0.27 15.69
C SER A 81 -5.69 0.79 14.40
N ASP A 82 -5.06 0.59 13.25
CA ASP A 82 -5.56 1.09 11.97
C ASP A 82 -6.94 0.51 11.59
N GLU A 83 -7.69 1.19 10.74
CA GLU A 83 -9.02 0.79 10.29
C GLU A 83 -8.92 -0.16 9.09
N ASP A 84 -8.23 -1.26 9.28
CA ASP A 84 -8.18 -2.35 8.33
C ASP A 84 -8.26 -3.71 9.06
N ARG A 85 -8.27 -4.80 8.31
CA ARG A 85 -8.34 -6.14 8.91
C ARG A 85 -7.12 -6.49 9.76
N GLU A 86 -5.92 -5.95 9.44
CA GLU A 86 -4.71 -6.19 10.22
C GLU A 86 -4.80 -5.47 11.57
N GLY A 87 -5.22 -4.20 11.57
CA GLY A 87 -5.45 -3.44 12.80
C GLY A 87 -6.58 -4.03 13.66
N GLU A 88 -7.67 -4.53 13.06
CA GLU A 88 -8.72 -5.23 13.80
C GLU A 88 -8.19 -6.51 14.46
N SER A 89 -7.37 -7.27 13.75
CA SER A 89 -6.73 -8.47 14.29
C SER A 89 -5.78 -8.12 15.45
N ILE A 90 -4.99 -7.05 15.34
CA ILE A 90 -4.13 -6.57 16.44
C ILE A 90 -4.99 -6.24 17.67
N SER A 91 -6.07 -5.49 17.50
CA SER A 91 -7.00 -5.16 18.59
C SER A 91 -7.60 -6.40 19.24
N TRP A 92 -8.04 -7.37 18.44
CA TRP A 92 -8.58 -8.63 18.95
C TRP A 92 -7.53 -9.43 19.71
N HIS A 93 -6.32 -9.57 19.19
CA HIS A 93 -5.21 -10.23 19.87
C HIS A 93 -4.84 -9.55 21.19
N LEU A 94 -4.90 -8.20 21.23
CA LEU A 94 -4.72 -7.45 22.48
C LEU A 94 -5.81 -7.78 23.50
N ALA A 95 -7.08 -7.76 23.07
CA ALA A 95 -8.18 -8.11 23.96
C ALA A 95 -8.01 -9.51 24.56
N GLU A 96 -7.70 -10.51 23.73
CA GLU A 96 -7.46 -11.89 24.16
C GLU A 96 -6.31 -11.98 25.19
N VAL A 97 -5.15 -11.38 24.89
CA VAL A 97 -3.97 -11.47 25.74
C VAL A 97 -4.16 -10.71 27.06
N LEU A 98 -4.87 -9.59 27.03
CA LEU A 98 -5.12 -8.77 28.22
C LEU A 98 -6.31 -9.27 29.05
N GLY A 99 -7.07 -10.25 28.54
CA GLY A 99 -8.27 -10.79 29.19
C GLY A 99 -9.44 -9.80 29.15
N LEU A 100 -9.55 -9.00 28.08
CA LEU A 100 -10.63 -8.05 27.85
C LEU A 100 -11.76 -8.74 27.06
N ASP A 101 -13.01 -8.35 27.30
CA ASP A 101 -14.13 -8.82 26.49
C ASP A 101 -14.23 -7.97 25.20
N PRO A 102 -14.04 -8.57 24.01
CA PRO A 102 -14.16 -7.86 22.72
C PRO A 102 -15.52 -7.21 22.47
N LYS A 103 -16.57 -7.69 23.17
CA LYS A 103 -17.94 -7.19 23.01
C LYS A 103 -18.22 -5.88 23.75
N VAL A 104 -17.33 -5.48 24.65
CA VAL A 104 -17.49 -4.25 25.45
C VAL A 104 -16.26 -3.36 25.39
N THR A 105 -15.11 -3.87 24.95
CA THR A 105 -13.86 -3.12 24.87
C THR A 105 -13.97 -2.01 23.83
N LYS A 106 -13.70 -0.79 24.24
CA LYS A 106 -13.76 0.38 23.35
C LYS A 106 -12.66 0.34 22.31
N ARG A 107 -13.05 0.49 21.07
CA ARG A 107 -12.19 0.54 19.89
C ARG A 107 -12.38 1.89 19.21
N ILE A 108 -11.31 2.66 19.01
CA ILE A 108 -11.35 3.89 18.24
C ILE A 108 -10.60 3.73 16.93
N VAL A 109 -11.07 4.41 15.90
CA VAL A 109 -10.48 4.42 14.56
C VAL A 109 -10.37 5.86 14.07
N PHE A 110 -9.28 6.13 13.36
CA PHE A 110 -9.03 7.44 12.77
C PHE A 110 -8.16 7.27 11.52
N HIS A 111 -8.39 8.10 10.51
CA HIS A 111 -7.63 8.08 9.25
C HIS A 111 -6.45 9.04 9.24
N GLU A 112 -6.39 9.96 10.22
CA GLU A 112 -5.33 10.94 10.37
C GLU A 112 -5.06 11.21 11.86
N ILE A 113 -3.81 11.59 12.19
CA ILE A 113 -3.40 11.88 13.57
C ILE A 113 -3.42 13.40 13.78
N THR A 114 -4.63 13.98 13.74
CA THR A 114 -4.88 15.39 14.05
C THR A 114 -5.72 15.49 15.32
N ALA A 115 -5.61 16.61 16.05
CA ALA A 115 -6.36 16.78 17.29
C ALA A 115 -7.88 16.68 17.11
N PRO A 116 -8.49 17.24 16.05
CA PRO A 116 -9.94 17.07 15.81
C PRO A 116 -10.33 15.61 15.52
N ALA A 117 -9.54 14.89 14.69
CA ALA A 117 -9.85 13.50 14.33
C ALA A 117 -9.75 12.56 15.55
N ILE A 118 -8.70 12.69 16.36
CA ILE A 118 -8.50 11.88 17.55
C ILE A 118 -9.59 12.14 18.59
N LYS A 119 -9.94 13.40 18.87
CA LYS A 119 -11.03 13.74 19.80
C LYS A 119 -12.37 13.19 19.32
N LYS A 120 -12.69 13.37 18.04
CA LYS A 120 -13.91 12.81 17.43
C LYS A 120 -13.96 11.28 17.56
N ALA A 121 -12.81 10.58 17.40
CA ALA A 121 -12.74 9.14 17.55
C ALA A 121 -12.97 8.70 19.01
N VAL A 122 -12.45 9.43 19.98
CA VAL A 122 -12.69 9.18 21.41
C VAL A 122 -14.15 9.41 21.80
N ASP A 123 -14.77 10.44 21.23
CA ASP A 123 -16.20 10.74 21.46
C ASP A 123 -17.14 9.71 20.81
N ASN A 124 -16.66 8.95 19.81
CA ASN A 124 -17.45 7.97 19.06
C ASN A 124 -16.75 6.60 18.99
N PRO A 125 -16.54 5.93 20.12
CA PRO A 125 -15.91 4.62 20.12
C PRO A 125 -16.83 3.56 19.51
N ARG A 126 -16.24 2.56 18.88
CA ARG A 126 -16.94 1.36 18.40
C ARG A 126 -16.43 0.10 19.11
N LEU A 127 -16.95 -1.04 18.74
CA LEU A 127 -16.45 -2.35 19.18
C LEU A 127 -15.52 -2.94 18.12
N ILE A 128 -14.83 -4.02 18.47
CA ILE A 128 -14.01 -4.79 17.56
C ILE A 128 -14.91 -5.42 16.48
N ASN A 129 -14.58 -5.23 15.21
CA ASN A 129 -15.30 -5.85 14.10
C ASN A 129 -14.83 -7.28 13.87
N MET A 130 -15.56 -8.24 14.42
CA MET A 130 -15.22 -9.66 14.34
C MET A 130 -15.24 -10.20 12.91
N ASN A 131 -15.97 -9.58 11.97
CA ASN A 131 -15.93 -9.99 10.57
C ASN A 131 -14.57 -9.69 9.93
N LEU A 132 -13.97 -8.53 10.24
CA LEU A 132 -12.62 -8.19 9.80
C LEU A 132 -11.55 -9.07 10.48
N VAL A 133 -11.73 -9.37 11.78
CA VAL A 133 -10.86 -10.32 12.49
C VAL A 133 -10.89 -11.69 11.81
N ASN A 134 -12.08 -12.22 11.54
CA ASN A 134 -12.25 -13.52 10.89
C ASN A 134 -11.67 -13.53 9.47
N ALA A 135 -11.83 -12.44 8.72
CA ALA A 135 -11.24 -12.29 7.38
C ALA A 135 -9.69 -12.30 7.43
N GLN A 136 -9.10 -11.65 8.43
CA GLN A 136 -7.65 -11.67 8.64
C GLN A 136 -7.17 -13.07 9.06
N GLN A 137 -7.88 -13.73 9.99
CA GLN A 137 -7.55 -15.10 10.41
C GLN A 137 -7.62 -16.08 9.24
N ALA A 138 -8.69 -16.02 8.45
CA ALA A 138 -8.84 -16.89 7.27
C ALA A 138 -7.68 -16.69 6.28
N ARG A 139 -7.29 -15.43 6.05
CA ARG A 139 -6.11 -15.13 5.21
C ARG A 139 -4.83 -15.70 5.82
N ARG A 140 -4.61 -15.51 7.13
CA ARG A 140 -3.41 -15.98 7.82
C ARG A 140 -3.29 -17.50 7.78
N VAL A 141 -4.41 -18.20 8.00
CA VAL A 141 -4.52 -19.66 7.88
C VAL A 141 -4.19 -20.11 6.46
N LEU A 142 -4.82 -19.48 5.45
CA LEU A 142 -4.60 -19.83 4.04
C LEU A 142 -3.13 -19.61 3.62
N ASP A 143 -2.54 -18.48 4.00
CA ASP A 143 -1.13 -18.20 3.68
C ASP A 143 -0.18 -19.21 4.32
N ARG A 144 -0.48 -19.67 5.54
CA ARG A 144 0.29 -20.71 6.23
C ARG A 144 0.15 -22.06 5.55
N LEU A 145 -1.06 -22.48 5.21
CA LEU A 145 -1.32 -23.74 4.51
C LEU A 145 -0.61 -23.78 3.15
N VAL A 146 -0.80 -22.74 2.33
CA VAL A 146 -0.15 -22.62 1.02
C VAL A 146 1.38 -22.68 1.16
N GLY A 147 1.95 -21.96 2.12
CA GLY A 147 3.40 -21.95 2.35
C GLY A 147 3.94 -23.32 2.76
N PHE A 148 3.28 -24.00 3.67
CA PHE A 148 3.73 -25.31 4.18
C PHE A 148 3.55 -26.44 3.18
N GLU A 149 2.47 -26.45 2.40
CA GLU A 149 2.19 -27.49 1.42
C GLU A 149 2.98 -27.33 0.11
N LEU A 150 3.10 -26.10 -0.40
CA LEU A 150 3.71 -25.88 -1.72
C LEU A 150 5.23 -25.64 -1.66
N SER A 151 5.78 -25.05 -0.60
CA SER A 151 7.22 -24.81 -0.53
C SER A 151 8.05 -26.10 -0.61
N PRO A 152 7.67 -27.21 0.07
CA PRO A 152 8.36 -28.49 -0.09
C PRO A 152 8.29 -29.07 -1.52
N VAL A 153 7.26 -28.75 -2.28
CA VAL A 153 7.17 -29.17 -3.69
C VAL A 153 8.24 -28.44 -4.52
N LEU A 154 8.44 -27.14 -4.29
CA LEU A 154 9.50 -26.38 -4.93
C LEU A 154 10.89 -26.95 -4.62
N TRP A 155 11.15 -27.28 -3.36
CA TRP A 155 12.44 -27.88 -2.96
C TRP A 155 12.75 -29.20 -3.65
N ARG A 156 11.72 -30.04 -3.84
CA ARG A 156 11.86 -31.35 -4.50
C ARG A 156 11.97 -31.26 -6.02
N LYS A 157 11.30 -30.27 -6.64
CA LYS A 157 11.17 -30.20 -8.10
C LYS A 157 12.13 -29.24 -8.78
N ILE A 158 12.50 -28.13 -8.13
CA ILE A 158 13.36 -27.10 -8.72
C ILE A 158 14.80 -27.22 -8.24
N GLY A 159 15.01 -27.68 -7.02
CA GLY A 159 16.34 -27.90 -6.47
C GLY A 159 16.32 -27.96 -4.94
N MET A 160 17.33 -28.55 -4.34
CA MET A 160 17.44 -28.75 -2.89
C MET A 160 17.64 -27.44 -2.08
N GLN A 161 17.30 -26.31 -2.63
CA GLN A 161 17.42 -25.01 -1.95
C GLN A 161 16.18 -24.79 -1.08
N ARG A 162 16.31 -25.07 0.22
CA ARG A 162 15.27 -24.78 1.23
C ARG A 162 14.92 -23.31 1.37
N SER A 163 15.61 -22.42 0.66
CA SER A 163 15.31 -20.98 0.59
C SER A 163 14.13 -20.63 -0.32
N LEU A 164 13.71 -21.55 -1.21
CA LEU A 164 12.54 -21.33 -2.07
C LEU A 164 11.26 -21.41 -1.24
N SER A 165 10.36 -20.47 -1.44
CA SER A 165 9.05 -20.49 -0.80
C SER A 165 7.93 -20.16 -1.78
N ALA A 166 6.79 -20.82 -1.61
CA ALA A 166 5.55 -20.52 -2.31
C ALA A 166 4.65 -19.63 -1.44
N GLY A 167 3.93 -18.73 -2.06
CA GLY A 167 2.98 -17.87 -1.37
C GLY A 167 2.10 -17.12 -2.35
N ARG A 168 0.89 -16.78 -1.93
CA ARG A 168 -0.10 -16.15 -2.81
C ARG A 168 0.37 -14.82 -3.39
N VAL A 169 1.06 -14.00 -2.62
CA VAL A 169 1.56 -12.69 -3.06
C VAL A 169 2.86 -12.86 -3.85
N GLN A 170 3.84 -13.55 -3.30
CA GLN A 170 5.16 -13.69 -3.93
C GLN A 170 5.12 -14.47 -5.25
N SER A 171 4.28 -15.48 -5.37
CA SER A 171 4.15 -16.23 -6.63
C SER A 171 3.57 -15.35 -7.76
N VAL A 172 2.61 -14.50 -7.45
CA VAL A 172 2.06 -13.52 -8.41
C VAL A 172 3.11 -12.46 -8.76
N ALA A 173 3.83 -11.93 -7.78
CA ALA A 173 4.88 -10.94 -8.02
C ALA A 173 5.98 -11.50 -8.94
N VAL A 174 6.45 -12.72 -8.70
CA VAL A 174 7.43 -13.39 -9.57
C VAL A 174 6.88 -13.57 -10.98
N ARG A 175 5.63 -14.00 -11.11
CA ARG A 175 4.98 -14.14 -12.42
C ARG A 175 4.96 -12.82 -13.20
N LEU A 176 4.53 -11.74 -12.57
CA LEU A 176 4.47 -10.40 -13.20
C LEU A 176 5.86 -9.93 -13.66
N ILE A 177 6.88 -10.15 -12.83
CA ILE A 177 8.26 -9.81 -13.18
C ILE A 177 8.72 -10.63 -14.39
N VAL A 178 8.50 -11.95 -14.39
CA VAL A 178 8.90 -12.83 -15.50
C VAL A 178 8.17 -12.49 -16.78
N GLU A 179 6.87 -12.20 -16.72
CA GLU A 179 6.08 -11.79 -17.88
C GLU A 179 6.65 -10.46 -18.45
N ARG A 180 6.96 -9.50 -17.59
CA ARG A 180 7.56 -8.23 -18.01
C ARG A 180 8.95 -8.39 -18.61
N GLU A 181 9.80 -9.21 -18.03
CA GLU A 181 11.12 -9.52 -18.60
C GLU A 181 11.02 -10.19 -19.96
N ARG A 182 10.03 -11.04 -20.18
CA ARG A 182 9.78 -11.64 -21.50
C ARG A 182 9.39 -10.57 -22.52
N GLU A 183 8.53 -9.63 -22.17
CA GLU A 183 8.18 -8.50 -23.04
C GLU A 183 9.42 -7.66 -23.38
N ILE A 184 10.27 -7.36 -22.40
CA ILE A 184 11.51 -6.60 -22.59
C ILE A 184 12.45 -7.35 -23.55
N ASN A 185 12.63 -8.66 -23.35
CA ASN A 185 13.51 -9.47 -24.19
C ASN A 185 12.97 -9.65 -25.64
N GLN A 186 11.67 -9.54 -25.83
CA GLN A 186 11.02 -9.61 -27.14
C GLN A 186 10.90 -8.24 -27.81
N PHE A 187 11.18 -7.16 -27.10
CA PHE A 187 11.06 -5.82 -27.62
C PHE A 187 12.10 -5.55 -28.69
N ILE A 188 11.62 -5.21 -29.88
CA ILE A 188 12.46 -4.78 -30.99
C ILE A 188 12.47 -3.25 -31.01
N THR A 189 13.66 -2.68 -30.87
CA THR A 189 13.83 -1.23 -30.91
C THR A 189 13.64 -0.74 -32.33
N GLU A 190 12.66 0.16 -32.53
CA GLU A 190 12.44 0.87 -33.77
C GLU A 190 12.79 2.35 -33.60
N SER A 191 13.57 2.90 -34.50
CA SER A 191 13.85 4.33 -34.56
C SER A 191 12.90 5.03 -35.53
N SER A 192 12.56 6.27 -35.22
CA SER A 192 11.76 7.10 -36.12
C SER A 192 12.17 8.55 -35.98
N TYR A 193 12.05 9.26 -37.10
CA TYR A 193 12.37 10.68 -37.20
C TYR A 193 11.09 11.51 -37.08
N LYS A 194 11.16 12.56 -36.25
CA LYS A 194 10.13 13.61 -36.15
C LYS A 194 10.69 14.86 -36.84
N ILE A 195 9.99 15.38 -37.79
CA ILE A 195 10.39 16.62 -38.47
C ILE A 195 9.72 17.80 -37.75
N GLU A 196 10.52 18.76 -37.35
CA GLU A 196 10.06 20.04 -36.80
C GLU A 196 10.59 21.18 -37.63
N ALA A 197 9.74 22.16 -37.94
CA ALA A 197 10.09 23.38 -38.63
C ALA A 197 9.84 24.60 -37.73
N ILE A 198 10.70 25.59 -37.80
CA ILE A 198 10.51 26.89 -37.16
C ILE A 198 10.20 27.89 -38.25
N PHE A 199 8.98 28.38 -38.27
CA PHE A 199 8.56 29.40 -39.23
C PHE A 199 8.72 30.79 -38.61
N SER A 200 9.21 31.73 -39.42
CA SER A 200 9.26 33.16 -39.09
C SER A 200 8.22 33.88 -39.93
N ALA A 201 7.38 34.65 -39.29
CA ALA A 201 6.33 35.45 -39.93
C ALA A 201 6.26 36.82 -39.28
N THR A 202 5.48 37.71 -39.86
CA THR A 202 5.21 39.04 -39.29
C THR A 202 3.76 39.11 -38.85
N ASP A 203 3.53 39.56 -37.62
CA ASP A 203 2.18 39.74 -37.10
C ASP A 203 1.48 40.96 -37.75
N ILE A 204 0.21 41.15 -37.41
CA ILE A 204 -0.61 42.27 -37.91
C ILE A 204 -0.08 43.66 -37.55
N ASN A 205 0.82 43.73 -36.54
CA ASN A 205 1.43 44.97 -36.07
C ASN A 205 2.84 45.16 -36.64
N GLY A 206 3.29 44.33 -37.57
CA GLY A 206 4.60 44.38 -38.17
C GLY A 206 5.74 43.80 -37.34
N LYS A 207 5.42 43.07 -36.24
CA LYS A 207 6.43 42.46 -35.38
C LYS A 207 6.78 41.05 -35.87
N PRO A 208 8.07 40.67 -35.87
CA PRO A 208 8.48 39.33 -36.20
C PRO A 208 8.00 38.33 -35.11
N VAL A 209 7.40 37.25 -35.55
CA VAL A 209 6.95 36.13 -34.72
C VAL A 209 7.50 34.83 -35.24
N GLN A 210 7.82 33.92 -34.31
CA GLN A 210 8.24 32.56 -34.68
C GLN A 210 7.27 31.55 -34.10
N PHE A 211 6.98 30.52 -34.85
CA PHE A 211 6.17 29.40 -34.36
C PHE A 211 6.72 28.07 -34.88
N LYS A 212 6.55 27.03 -34.07
CA LYS A 212 6.93 25.66 -34.44
C LYS A 212 5.78 24.96 -35.12
N ALA A 213 6.13 24.21 -36.16
CA ALA A 213 5.22 23.27 -36.81
C ALA A 213 5.85 21.87 -36.83
N GLU A 214 5.01 20.86 -36.76
CA GLU A 214 5.42 19.46 -36.82
C GLU A 214 5.00 18.87 -38.18
N GLY A 215 5.85 17.99 -38.70
CA GLY A 215 5.52 17.23 -39.92
C GLY A 215 4.34 16.27 -39.67
N PRO A 216 3.67 15.80 -40.71
CA PRO A 216 2.40 15.07 -40.63
C PRO A 216 2.49 13.67 -40.00
N GLY A 217 3.69 13.21 -39.69
CA GLY A 217 3.89 11.87 -39.11
C GLY A 217 5.32 11.61 -38.73
N ARG A 218 5.63 10.36 -38.43
CA ARG A 218 7.00 9.90 -38.22
C ARG A 218 7.52 9.20 -39.44
N LEU A 219 8.79 9.43 -39.75
CA LEU A 219 9.52 8.77 -40.81
C LEU A 219 10.40 7.68 -40.20
N HIS A 220 10.50 6.55 -40.86
CA HIS A 220 11.12 5.38 -40.22
C HIS A 220 12.58 5.17 -40.67
N THR A 221 13.00 5.79 -41.77
CA THR A 221 14.38 5.69 -42.24
C THR A 221 15.04 7.07 -42.42
N THR A 222 16.36 7.09 -42.43
CA THR A 222 17.14 8.30 -42.63
C THR A 222 16.88 8.85 -44.04
N GLU A 223 16.80 7.95 -45.04
CA GLU A 223 16.56 8.29 -46.46
C GLU A 223 15.20 8.98 -46.65
N GLU A 224 14.14 8.46 -45.96
CA GLU A 224 12.82 9.11 -45.98
C GLU A 224 12.87 10.51 -45.37
N ALA A 225 13.60 10.65 -44.24
CA ALA A 225 13.73 11.94 -43.56
C ALA A 225 14.51 12.95 -44.42
N GLU A 226 15.62 12.54 -45.02
CA GLU A 226 16.41 13.39 -45.92
C GLU A 226 15.62 13.79 -47.15
N ALA A 227 14.93 12.85 -47.81
CA ALA A 227 14.09 13.13 -48.97
C ALA A 227 12.97 14.12 -48.63
N PHE A 228 12.32 13.96 -47.47
CA PHE A 228 11.30 14.90 -47.01
C PHE A 228 11.88 16.30 -46.76
N LEU A 229 13.03 16.39 -46.07
CA LEU A 229 13.71 17.67 -45.82
C LEU A 229 14.13 18.37 -47.13
N GLU A 230 14.56 17.61 -48.13
CA GLU A 230 14.92 18.18 -49.44
C GLU A 230 13.70 18.80 -50.13
N THR A 231 12.53 18.15 -50.06
CA THR A 231 11.29 18.73 -50.61
C THR A 231 10.87 20.01 -49.87
N CYS A 232 11.22 20.14 -48.58
CA CYS A 232 10.88 21.30 -47.75
C CYS A 232 11.74 22.55 -48.09
N LYS A 233 12.95 22.40 -48.63
CA LYS A 233 13.90 23.53 -48.88
C LYS A 233 13.33 24.63 -49.74
N ASN A 234 12.58 24.27 -50.79
CA ASN A 234 12.05 25.22 -51.78
C ASN A 234 10.51 25.27 -51.76
N ALA A 235 9.88 24.73 -50.74
CA ALA A 235 8.43 24.67 -50.63
C ALA A 235 7.84 26.02 -50.18
N GLY A 236 6.71 26.39 -50.76
CA GLY A 236 5.87 27.48 -50.26
C GLY A 236 4.93 26.98 -49.18
N TYR A 237 4.83 27.72 -48.09
CA TYR A 237 3.98 27.36 -46.97
C TYR A 237 2.82 28.32 -46.79
N THR A 238 1.62 27.79 -46.67
CA THR A 238 0.40 28.59 -46.43
C THR A 238 -0.44 27.95 -45.32
N VAL A 239 -1.06 28.80 -44.49
CA VAL A 239 -2.04 28.33 -43.51
C VAL A 239 -3.32 27.98 -44.25
N LYS A 240 -3.70 26.70 -44.24
CA LYS A 240 -4.87 26.20 -44.92
C LYS A 240 -6.13 26.31 -44.07
N ASP A 241 -5.99 26.05 -42.74
CA ASP A 241 -7.12 26.01 -41.83
C ASP A 241 -6.64 26.36 -40.40
N ILE A 242 -7.52 26.96 -39.60
CA ILE A 242 -7.29 27.28 -38.20
C ILE A 242 -8.44 26.68 -37.36
N GLN A 243 -8.13 25.67 -36.59
CA GLN A 243 -9.11 25.04 -35.70
C GLN A 243 -8.87 25.45 -34.25
N VAL A 244 -9.86 26.09 -33.64
CA VAL A 244 -9.86 26.42 -32.23
C VAL A 244 -10.73 25.42 -31.48
N LYS A 245 -10.10 24.60 -30.62
CA LYS A 245 -10.82 23.62 -29.82
C LYS A 245 -10.66 23.99 -28.34
N PRO A 246 -11.75 24.03 -27.56
CA PRO A 246 -11.65 24.22 -26.11
C PRO A 246 -10.93 23.04 -25.48
N ALA A 247 -9.87 23.32 -24.73
CA ALA A 247 -9.13 22.31 -23.98
C ALA A 247 -9.44 22.43 -22.49
N LYS A 248 -9.84 21.32 -21.87
CA LYS A 248 -10.04 21.24 -20.42
C LYS A 248 -8.86 20.47 -19.80
N ARG A 249 -8.14 21.12 -18.91
CA ARG A 249 -7.09 20.48 -18.12
C ARG A 249 -7.70 19.98 -16.81
N THR A 250 -7.67 18.68 -16.60
CA THR A 250 -8.01 18.09 -15.30
C THR A 250 -6.71 17.77 -14.56
N PRO A 251 -6.65 17.96 -13.23
CA PRO A 251 -5.53 17.49 -12.44
C PRO A 251 -5.35 15.99 -12.62
N ALA A 252 -4.11 15.51 -12.56
CA ALA A 252 -3.86 14.08 -12.47
C ALA A 252 -4.47 13.52 -11.19
N ALA A 253 -4.97 12.29 -11.24
CA ALA A 253 -5.40 11.60 -10.03
C ALA A 253 -4.21 11.48 -9.06
N PRO A 254 -4.43 11.63 -7.73
CA PRO A 254 -3.38 11.38 -6.76
C PRO A 254 -2.91 9.92 -6.84
N PHE A 255 -1.64 9.69 -6.53
CA PHE A 255 -1.13 8.34 -6.39
C PHE A 255 -1.84 7.64 -5.22
N THR A 256 -2.26 6.42 -5.42
CA THR A 256 -2.78 5.56 -4.36
C THR A 256 -1.67 4.64 -3.87
N THR A 257 -1.63 4.39 -2.57
CA THR A 257 -0.66 3.48 -1.92
C THR A 257 -1.22 2.08 -1.71
N SER A 258 -2.41 1.83 -2.18
CA SER A 258 -3.10 0.52 -2.09
C SER A 258 -3.09 -0.21 -3.41
#